data_ac9f4a5e8f57a7f2770b3301d45002dd
#
_entry.id   ac9f4a5e8f57a7f2770b3301d45002dd
#
_cell.length_a   1.000
_cell.length_b   1.000
_cell.length_c   1.000
_cell.angle_alpha   90.00
_cell.angle_beta   90.00
_cell.angle_gamma   90.00
#
_symmetry.space_group_name_H-M   'P 1'
#
loop_
_entity.id
_entity.type
_entity.pdbx_description
1 polymer ?
#
loop_
_entity_poly.entity_id
_entity_poly.type
_entity_poly.pdbx_seq_one_letter_code
_entity_poly.pdbx_strand_id
1 'polypeptide(L)'
;MIETNSHTQWFSDNERNWDDRAELHMAGNYCDYQRLLEDPTAISIELAQDIERFGDLAGKDVIHLQCHVGTDTIGFARRGASRVIGLDLSEASLAHARSIAERAGADVEFVHANVYDARQAVSGTFDLVYTSIGVLCWLPNIARWAQVIASLLKPGGTFFIRDDHRCS
;
A
#
# COMPACT_ATOMS: atom_id res chain seq x y z
N MET A 1 4.97 -22.34 22.17
CA MET A 1 6.31 -21.92 21.70
C MET A 1 6.70 -22.40 20.29
N ILE A 2 5.85 -23.17 19.58
CA ILE A 2 6.14 -23.63 18.19
C ILE A 2 5.56 -22.67 17.13
N GLU A 3 4.53 -21.89 17.45
CA GLU A 3 3.87 -20.99 16.49
C GLU A 3 4.66 -19.72 16.12
N THR A 4 5.51 -19.22 17.03
CA THR A 4 6.26 -17.98 16.79
C THR A 4 7.37 -18.13 15.75
N ASN A 5 7.96 -19.33 15.63
CA ASN A 5 9.08 -19.56 14.70
C ASN A 5 8.58 -19.74 13.24
N SER A 6 7.39 -20.28 13.05
CA SER A 6 6.81 -20.50 11.71
C SER A 6 6.36 -19.18 11.07
N HIS A 7 5.82 -18.23 11.83
CA HIS A 7 5.40 -16.93 11.30
C HIS A 7 6.59 -16.04 10.91
N THR A 8 7.68 -16.07 11.69
CA THR A 8 8.90 -15.32 11.34
C THR A 8 9.49 -15.79 10.02
N GLN A 9 9.55 -17.10 9.80
CA GLN A 9 10.03 -17.68 8.54
C GLN A 9 9.08 -17.30 7.38
N TRP A 10 7.77 -17.37 7.58
CA TRP A 10 6.78 -16.98 6.58
C TRP A 10 6.95 -15.53 6.12
N PHE A 11 7.17 -14.59 7.05
CA PHE A 11 7.38 -13.19 6.68
C PHE A 11 8.67 -12.98 5.91
N SER A 12 9.77 -13.63 6.32
CA SER A 12 11.03 -13.56 5.60
C SER A 12 10.94 -14.17 4.19
N ASP A 13 10.19 -15.26 4.02
CA ASP A 13 9.97 -15.87 2.71
C ASP A 13 9.10 -14.99 1.82
N ASN A 14 8.08 -14.32 2.38
CA ASN A 14 7.25 -13.37 1.65
C ASN A 14 8.05 -12.13 1.24
N GLU A 15 8.84 -11.55 2.12
CA GLU A 15 9.71 -10.40 1.84
C GLU A 15 10.63 -10.73 0.65
N ARG A 16 11.37 -11.84 0.72
CA ARG A 16 12.25 -12.28 -0.36
C ARG A 16 11.50 -12.50 -1.68
N ASN A 17 10.34 -13.14 -1.62
CA ASN A 17 9.52 -13.38 -2.80
C ASN A 17 9.05 -12.07 -3.46
N TRP A 18 8.70 -11.05 -2.68
CA TRP A 18 8.29 -9.75 -3.21
C TRP A 18 9.48 -8.91 -3.67
N ASP A 19 10.63 -8.99 -3.01
CA ASP A 19 11.87 -8.38 -3.48
C ASP A 19 12.30 -8.94 -4.84
N ASP A 20 12.28 -10.27 -5.01
CA ASP A 20 12.61 -10.93 -6.28
C ASP A 20 11.66 -10.54 -7.42
N ARG A 21 10.41 -10.24 -7.11
CA ARG A 21 9.40 -9.83 -8.09
C ARG A 21 9.43 -8.35 -8.45
N ALA A 22 10.00 -7.50 -7.60
CA ALA A 22 9.98 -6.05 -7.81
C ALA A 22 10.54 -5.66 -9.18
N GLU A 23 11.70 -6.19 -9.56
CA GLU A 23 12.32 -5.95 -10.88
C GLU A 23 11.47 -6.48 -12.05
N LEU A 24 10.85 -7.66 -11.89
CA LEU A 24 10.00 -8.25 -12.92
C LEU A 24 8.73 -7.40 -13.15
N HIS A 25 8.16 -6.86 -12.07
CA HIS A 25 6.98 -6.01 -12.16
C HIS A 25 7.31 -4.65 -12.79
N MET A 26 8.53 -4.13 -12.54
CA MET A 26 8.99 -2.89 -13.17
C MET A 26 9.35 -3.08 -14.65
N ALA A 27 9.92 -4.23 -15.03
CA ALA A 27 10.28 -4.55 -16.42
C ALA A 27 9.05 -4.90 -17.28
N GLY A 28 7.99 -5.43 -16.67
CA GLY A 28 6.72 -5.71 -17.32
C GLY A 28 5.76 -4.51 -17.26
N ASN A 29 4.74 -4.50 -18.10
CA ASN A 29 3.67 -3.48 -18.05
C ASN A 29 2.68 -3.75 -16.89
N TYR A 30 3.11 -4.43 -15.84
CA TYR A 30 2.24 -4.83 -14.73
C TYR A 30 1.84 -3.64 -13.86
N CYS A 31 2.74 -2.67 -13.72
CA CYS A 31 2.48 -1.42 -13.01
C CYS A 31 2.62 -0.28 -14.02
N ASP A 32 1.52 0.32 -14.46
CA ASP A 32 1.49 1.41 -15.46
C ASP A 32 2.07 2.74 -14.89
N TYR A 33 3.31 2.63 -14.31
CA TYR A 33 3.99 3.78 -13.71
C TYR A 33 4.47 4.79 -14.74
N GLN A 34 4.71 4.35 -16.00
CA GLN A 34 5.16 5.25 -17.07
C GLN A 34 4.12 6.33 -17.34
N ARG A 35 2.85 5.97 -17.36
CA ARG A 35 1.75 6.91 -17.49
C ARG A 35 1.71 7.94 -16.36
N LEU A 36 2.05 7.53 -15.12
CA LEU A 36 2.15 8.47 -14.00
C LEU A 36 3.30 9.48 -14.20
N LEU A 37 4.36 9.11 -14.90
CA LEU A 37 5.50 9.99 -15.19
C LEU A 37 5.23 10.94 -16.35
N GLU A 38 4.46 10.50 -17.35
CA GLU A 38 4.13 11.27 -18.55
C GLU A 38 3.00 12.28 -18.33
N ASP A 39 2.01 11.91 -17.48
CA ASP A 39 0.85 12.74 -17.18
C ASP A 39 0.75 13.02 -15.66
N PRO A 40 1.01 14.28 -15.22
CA PRO A 40 0.93 14.65 -13.81
C PRO A 40 -0.48 14.54 -13.21
N THR A 41 -1.52 14.38 -14.04
CA THR A 41 -2.90 14.20 -13.59
C THR A 41 -3.33 12.74 -13.51
N ALA A 42 -2.54 11.84 -14.11
CA ALA A 42 -2.85 10.42 -14.12
C ALA A 42 -2.78 9.79 -12.72
N ILE A 43 -3.67 8.84 -12.48
CA ILE A 43 -3.64 7.91 -11.34
C ILE A 43 -3.67 6.49 -11.89
N SER A 44 -3.31 5.48 -11.08
CA SER A 44 -3.41 4.09 -11.50
C SER A 44 -4.81 3.71 -11.97
N ILE A 45 -4.91 2.68 -12.79
CA ILE A 45 -6.20 2.18 -13.29
C ILE A 45 -7.04 1.65 -12.14
N GLU A 46 -6.40 0.97 -11.20
CA GLU A 46 -7.02 0.40 -10.00
C GLU A 46 -7.65 1.49 -9.14
N LEU A 47 -6.87 2.50 -8.79
CA LEU A 47 -7.36 3.61 -8.01
C LEU A 47 -8.45 4.40 -8.73
N ALA A 48 -8.34 4.57 -10.05
CA ALA A 48 -9.35 5.28 -10.84
C ALA A 48 -10.76 4.65 -10.76
N GLN A 49 -10.82 3.32 -10.59
CA GLN A 49 -12.08 2.60 -10.42
C GLN A 49 -12.71 2.80 -9.03
N ASP A 50 -11.90 3.14 -8.03
CA ASP A 50 -12.33 3.23 -6.64
C ASP A 50 -12.43 4.66 -6.12
N ILE A 51 -11.77 5.62 -6.79
CA ILE A 51 -11.58 6.98 -6.27
C ILE A 51 -12.89 7.69 -5.90
N GLU A 52 -13.95 7.46 -6.67
CA GLU A 52 -15.26 8.07 -6.40
C GLU A 52 -15.90 7.58 -5.10
N ARG A 53 -15.48 6.40 -4.60
CA ARG A 53 -16.00 5.80 -3.36
C ARG A 53 -15.45 6.45 -2.11
N PHE A 54 -14.33 7.16 -2.21
CA PHE A 54 -13.66 7.80 -1.07
C PHE A 54 -14.18 9.22 -0.82
N GLY A 55 -14.92 9.80 -1.77
CA GLY A 55 -15.32 11.20 -1.75
C GLY A 55 -14.11 12.13 -1.89
N ASP A 56 -14.24 13.35 -1.36
CA ASP A 56 -13.15 14.33 -1.39
C ASP A 56 -11.99 13.90 -0.47
N LEU A 57 -10.80 13.85 -1.02
CA LEU A 57 -9.56 13.51 -0.31
C LEU A 57 -8.76 14.75 0.11
N ALA A 58 -9.18 15.94 -0.29
CA ALA A 58 -8.49 17.17 0.05
C ALA A 58 -8.33 17.32 1.57
N GLY A 59 -7.08 17.50 2.02
CA GLY A 59 -6.76 17.64 3.42
C GLY A 59 -6.83 16.38 4.28
N LYS A 60 -7.11 15.21 3.71
CA LYS A 60 -7.17 13.93 4.44
C LYS A 60 -5.81 13.29 4.58
N ASP A 61 -5.64 12.55 5.68
CA ASP A 61 -4.49 11.66 5.90
C ASP A 61 -4.83 10.25 5.40
N VAL A 62 -4.00 9.71 4.52
CA VAL A 62 -4.19 8.40 3.87
C VAL A 62 -3.01 7.50 4.14
N ILE A 63 -3.27 6.24 4.46
CA ILE A 63 -2.24 5.19 4.48
C ILE A 63 -2.65 4.05 3.53
N HIS A 64 -1.73 3.69 2.64
CA HIS A 64 -1.83 2.53 1.77
C HIS A 64 -0.97 1.41 2.34
N LEU A 65 -1.61 0.37 2.87
CA LEU A 65 -0.95 -0.82 3.41
C LEU A 65 -0.67 -1.81 2.28
N GLN A 66 0.52 -2.42 2.32
CA GLN A 66 0.98 -3.38 1.29
C GLN A 66 0.99 -2.73 -0.11
N CYS A 67 1.66 -1.57 -0.18
CA CYS A 67 1.54 -0.62 -1.29
C CYS A 67 2.38 -0.99 -2.53
N HIS A 68 3.23 -2.02 -2.44
CA HIS A 68 4.10 -2.46 -3.52
C HIS A 68 4.94 -1.30 -4.08
N VAL A 69 4.96 -1.06 -5.40
CA VAL A 69 5.68 0.05 -6.05
C VAL A 69 4.93 1.40 -5.98
N GLY A 70 3.86 1.49 -5.20
CA GLY A 70 3.25 2.74 -4.78
C GLY A 70 2.48 3.53 -5.83
N THR A 71 2.08 2.95 -6.96
CA THR A 71 1.33 3.67 -8.01
C THR A 71 0.01 4.24 -7.52
N ASP A 72 -0.76 3.46 -6.74
CA ASP A 72 -2.00 3.94 -6.10
C ASP A 72 -1.69 4.99 -5.03
N THR A 73 -0.60 4.80 -4.28
CA THR A 73 -0.17 5.73 -3.22
C THR A 73 0.11 7.12 -3.78
N ILE A 74 0.81 7.20 -4.91
CA ILE A 74 1.05 8.46 -5.65
C ILE A 74 -0.28 9.08 -6.09
N GLY A 75 -1.22 8.25 -6.50
CA GLY A 75 -2.55 8.70 -6.90
C GLY A 75 -3.31 9.43 -5.79
N PHE A 76 -3.20 8.99 -4.53
CA PHE A 76 -3.83 9.69 -3.39
C PHE A 76 -3.24 11.10 -3.19
N ALA A 77 -1.91 11.26 -3.29
CA ALA A 77 -1.27 12.57 -3.21
C ALA A 77 -1.77 13.50 -4.34
N ARG A 78 -1.89 12.98 -5.57
CA ARG A 78 -2.42 13.73 -6.72
C ARG A 78 -3.89 14.12 -6.58
N ARG A 79 -4.64 13.43 -5.73
CA ARG A 79 -6.04 13.75 -5.40
C ARG A 79 -6.18 14.66 -4.18
N GLY A 80 -5.10 15.26 -3.72
CA GLY A 80 -5.11 16.33 -2.73
C GLY A 80 -5.08 15.86 -1.28
N ALA A 81 -4.79 14.58 -1.02
CA ALA A 81 -4.54 14.12 0.34
C ALA A 81 -3.35 14.90 0.94
N SER A 82 -3.49 15.34 2.19
CA SER A 82 -2.49 16.20 2.84
C SER A 82 -1.30 15.43 3.39
N ARG A 83 -1.51 14.18 3.72
CA ARG A 83 -0.49 13.24 4.17
C ARG A 83 -0.75 11.88 3.55
N VAL A 84 0.24 11.34 2.85
CA VAL A 84 0.12 10.02 2.22
C VAL A 84 1.30 9.16 2.63
N ILE A 85 0.99 7.99 3.20
CA ILE A 85 1.99 6.98 3.53
C ILE A 85 1.72 5.72 2.73
N GLY A 86 2.77 5.17 2.09
CA GLY A 86 2.80 3.81 1.58
C GLY A 86 3.62 2.92 2.51
N LEU A 87 3.08 1.79 2.91
CA LEU A 87 3.78 0.82 3.75
C LEU A 87 3.85 -0.52 3.04
N ASP A 88 5.04 -1.10 2.96
CA ASP A 88 5.25 -2.43 2.38
C ASP A 88 6.34 -3.20 3.11
N LEU A 89 6.31 -4.52 2.97
CA LEU A 89 7.30 -5.45 3.49
C LEU A 89 8.54 -5.53 2.60
N SER A 90 8.41 -5.28 1.29
CA SER A 90 9.49 -5.36 0.30
C SER A 90 10.23 -4.04 0.17
N GLU A 91 11.48 -4.00 0.63
CA GLU A 91 12.32 -2.79 0.45
C GLU A 91 12.68 -2.56 -1.02
N ALA A 92 12.82 -3.62 -1.83
CA ALA A 92 13.05 -3.48 -3.27
C ALA A 92 11.86 -2.79 -3.96
N SER A 93 10.63 -3.19 -3.64
CA SER A 93 9.43 -2.51 -4.14
C SER A 93 9.37 -1.04 -3.71
N LEU A 94 9.71 -0.75 -2.45
CA LEU A 94 9.71 0.61 -1.92
C LEU A 94 10.82 1.48 -2.52
N ALA A 95 11.96 0.91 -2.89
CA ALA A 95 13.01 1.64 -3.61
C ALA A 95 12.48 2.14 -4.97
N HIS A 96 11.75 1.30 -5.70
CA HIS A 96 11.07 1.71 -6.93
C HIS A 96 9.98 2.75 -6.65
N ALA A 97 9.16 2.56 -5.62
CA ALA A 97 8.09 3.49 -5.23
C ALA A 97 8.64 4.91 -4.95
N ARG A 98 9.74 5.02 -4.20
CA ARG A 98 10.41 6.30 -3.92
C ARG A 98 10.93 6.95 -5.20
N SER A 99 11.56 6.17 -6.09
CA SER A 99 12.05 6.67 -7.38
C SER A 99 10.91 7.17 -8.28
N ILE A 100 9.80 6.44 -8.34
CA ILE A 100 8.63 6.85 -9.12
C ILE A 100 8.02 8.13 -8.53
N ALA A 101 7.83 8.20 -7.20
CA ALA A 101 7.26 9.37 -6.53
C ALA A 101 8.11 10.63 -6.73
N GLU A 102 9.44 10.51 -6.58
CA GLU A 102 10.38 11.63 -6.83
C GLU A 102 10.25 12.14 -8.27
N ARG A 103 10.29 11.24 -9.25
CA ARG A 103 10.16 11.60 -10.68
C ARG A 103 8.78 12.14 -11.03
N ALA A 104 7.75 11.68 -10.35
CA ALA A 104 6.37 12.15 -10.50
C ALA A 104 6.08 13.45 -9.75
N GLY A 105 7.02 13.95 -8.93
CA GLY A 105 6.85 15.13 -8.09
C GLY A 105 5.78 14.95 -7.02
N ALA A 106 5.55 13.71 -6.54
CA ALA A 106 4.53 13.39 -5.55
C ALA A 106 5.14 13.37 -4.14
N ASP A 107 4.51 14.08 -3.21
CA ASP A 107 4.90 14.09 -1.79
C ASP A 107 4.27 12.89 -1.07
N VAL A 108 5.04 11.82 -0.95
CA VAL A 108 4.63 10.54 -0.35
C VAL A 108 5.73 10.00 0.54
N GLU A 109 5.38 9.61 1.74
CA GLU A 109 6.27 8.87 2.65
C GLU A 109 6.16 7.37 2.40
N PHE A 110 7.29 6.65 2.21
CA PHE A 110 7.31 5.20 2.10
C PHE A 110 8.03 4.56 3.28
N VAL A 111 7.33 3.65 3.97
CA VAL A 111 7.77 3.00 5.20
C VAL A 111 7.95 1.50 4.96
N HIS A 112 9.18 1.01 5.17
CA HIS A 112 9.49 -0.41 5.15
C HIS A 112 9.10 -1.03 6.49
N ALA A 113 8.04 -1.85 6.50
CA ALA A 113 7.59 -2.56 7.68
C ALA A 113 6.65 -3.72 7.31
N ASN A 114 6.60 -4.71 8.19
CA ASN A 114 5.53 -5.70 8.16
C ASN A 114 4.19 -5.03 8.51
N VAL A 115 3.13 -5.34 7.79
CA VAL A 115 1.80 -4.76 8.01
C VAL A 115 1.29 -4.97 9.44
N TYR A 116 1.68 -6.06 10.09
CA TYR A 116 1.32 -6.33 11.49
C TYR A 116 2.00 -5.39 12.50
N ASP A 117 3.05 -4.71 12.09
CA ASP A 117 3.81 -3.76 12.91
C ASP A 117 3.56 -2.30 12.47
N ALA A 118 2.61 -2.08 11.54
CA ALA A 118 2.30 -0.77 11.00
C ALA A 118 2.01 0.27 12.08
N ARG A 119 1.29 -0.11 13.19
CA ARG A 119 1.00 0.81 14.29
C ARG A 119 2.25 1.35 14.99
N GLN A 120 3.32 0.55 15.04
CA GLN A 120 4.61 0.96 15.61
C GLN A 120 5.48 1.74 14.60
N ALA A 121 5.35 1.39 13.33
CA ALA A 121 6.14 1.96 12.25
C ALA A 121 5.69 3.37 11.84
N VAL A 122 4.40 3.70 12.00
CA VAL A 122 3.85 5.01 11.63
C VAL A 122 3.21 5.73 12.81
N SER A 123 3.33 7.07 12.82
CA SER A 123 2.69 7.91 13.83
C SER A 123 1.33 8.42 13.38
N GLY A 124 0.47 8.77 14.34
CA GLY A 124 -0.85 9.35 14.08
C GLY A 124 -1.88 8.34 13.60
N THR A 125 -3.01 8.84 13.18
CA THR A 125 -4.15 8.07 12.65
C THR A 125 -4.60 8.68 11.32
N PHE A 126 -5.40 7.94 10.54
CA PHE A 126 -5.71 8.25 9.15
C PHE A 126 -7.23 8.33 8.93
N ASP A 127 -7.62 9.20 8.00
CA ASP A 127 -9.00 9.31 7.51
C ASP A 127 -9.35 8.13 6.61
N LEU A 128 -8.34 7.62 5.84
CA LEU A 128 -8.48 6.47 4.97
C LEU A 128 -7.31 5.51 5.19
N VAL A 129 -7.65 4.26 5.47
CA VAL A 129 -6.73 3.11 5.38
C VAL A 129 -7.14 2.33 4.14
N TYR A 130 -6.23 2.20 3.19
CA TYR A 130 -6.46 1.55 1.89
C TYR A 130 -5.55 0.35 1.71
N THR A 131 -6.03 -0.69 1.05
CA THR A 131 -5.23 -1.82 0.58
C THR A 131 -5.83 -2.41 -0.71
N SER A 132 -4.98 -2.81 -1.63
CA SER A 132 -5.30 -3.40 -2.94
C SER A 132 -4.11 -4.22 -3.43
N ILE A 133 -4.20 -5.08 -4.35
CA ILE A 133 -5.13 -6.12 -4.76
C ILE A 133 -4.45 -7.45 -4.45
N GLY A 134 -5.22 -8.47 -4.04
CA GLY A 134 -4.66 -9.82 -3.81
C GLY A 134 -3.85 -9.95 -2.54
N VAL A 135 -4.11 -9.13 -1.49
CA VAL A 135 -3.29 -9.07 -0.27
C VAL A 135 -3.66 -10.13 0.76
N LEU A 136 -4.93 -10.56 0.81
CA LEU A 136 -5.43 -11.43 1.89
C LEU A 136 -4.77 -12.80 1.91
N CYS A 137 -4.40 -13.34 0.76
CA CYS A 137 -3.76 -14.66 0.67
C CYS A 137 -2.35 -14.70 1.26
N TRP A 138 -1.72 -13.54 1.49
CA TRP A 138 -0.39 -13.41 2.09
C TRP A 138 -0.42 -13.23 3.62
N LEU A 139 -1.62 -13.14 4.21
CA LEU A 139 -1.81 -12.82 5.62
C LEU A 139 -2.12 -14.07 6.44
N PRO A 140 -1.22 -14.53 7.32
CA PRO A 140 -1.46 -15.72 8.15
C PRO A 140 -2.50 -15.48 9.27
N ASN A 141 -2.77 -14.22 9.64
CA ASN A 141 -3.71 -13.88 10.70
C ASN A 141 -4.53 -12.63 10.37
N ILE A 142 -5.67 -12.84 9.73
CA ILE A 142 -6.59 -11.76 9.32
C ILE A 142 -7.14 -10.99 10.52
N ALA A 143 -7.41 -11.66 11.66
CA ALA A 143 -7.95 -11.00 12.84
C ALA A 143 -6.94 -9.98 13.43
N ARG A 144 -5.65 -10.36 13.53
CA ARG A 144 -4.60 -9.43 13.96
C ARG A 144 -4.44 -8.27 12.97
N TRP A 145 -4.46 -8.56 11.67
CA TRP A 145 -4.40 -7.53 10.64
C TRP A 145 -5.56 -6.53 10.74
N ALA A 146 -6.79 -7.01 10.93
CA ALA A 146 -7.95 -6.14 11.15
C ALA A 146 -7.80 -5.26 12.40
N GLN A 147 -7.20 -5.76 13.49
CA GLN A 147 -6.90 -4.97 14.68
C GLN A 147 -5.88 -3.85 14.40
N VAL A 148 -4.86 -4.14 13.58
CA VAL A 148 -3.89 -3.12 13.16
C VAL A 148 -4.60 -2.03 12.37
N ILE A 149 -5.43 -2.38 11.37
CA ILE A 149 -6.22 -1.42 10.60
C ILE A 149 -7.07 -0.55 11.52
N ALA A 150 -7.82 -1.16 12.43
CA ALA A 150 -8.66 -0.42 13.38
C ALA A 150 -7.86 0.57 14.23
N SER A 151 -6.62 0.21 14.60
CA SER A 151 -5.74 1.09 15.39
C SER A 151 -5.17 2.26 14.60
N LEU A 152 -5.15 2.17 13.28
CA LEU A 152 -4.68 3.23 12.37
C LEU A 152 -5.77 4.22 11.99
N LEU A 153 -7.04 3.88 12.15
CA LEU A 153 -8.15 4.74 11.76
C LEU A 153 -8.43 5.85 12.78
N LYS A 154 -8.73 7.05 12.29
CA LYS A 154 -9.38 8.10 13.06
C LYS A 154 -10.81 7.67 13.42
N PRO A 155 -11.41 8.20 14.51
CA PRO A 155 -12.85 8.08 14.71
C PRO A 155 -13.62 8.58 13.48
N GLY A 156 -14.47 7.72 12.89
CA GLY A 156 -15.18 8.01 11.64
C GLY A 156 -14.36 7.83 10.36
N GLY A 157 -13.11 7.39 10.47
CA GLY A 157 -12.28 7.05 9.31
C GLY A 157 -12.78 5.82 8.56
N THR A 158 -12.37 5.68 7.32
CA THR A 158 -12.80 4.61 6.41
C THR A 158 -11.67 3.62 6.18
N PHE A 159 -11.98 2.33 6.26
CA PHE A 159 -11.14 1.29 5.69
C PHE A 159 -11.72 0.85 4.35
N PHE A 160 -10.85 0.75 3.33
CA PHE A 160 -11.20 0.23 2.03
C PHE A 160 -10.25 -0.87 1.61
N ILE A 161 -10.82 -1.97 1.12
CA ILE A 161 -10.07 -3.07 0.54
C ILE A 161 -10.64 -3.41 -0.83
N ARG A 162 -9.73 -3.58 -1.80
CA ARG A 162 -9.99 -4.27 -3.05
C ARG A 162 -9.20 -5.57 -3.06
N ASP A 163 -9.85 -6.68 -3.26
CA ASP A 163 -9.19 -7.98 -3.36
C ASP A 163 -9.83 -8.82 -4.45
N ASP A 164 -9.07 -9.78 -4.97
CA ASP A 164 -9.54 -10.69 -6.02
C ASP A 164 -10.43 -11.76 -5.41
N HIS A 165 -11.62 -11.94 -5.99
CA HIS A 165 -12.46 -13.09 -5.69
C HIS A 165 -12.19 -14.18 -6.73
N ARG A 166 -11.44 -15.21 -6.34
CA ARG A 166 -11.33 -16.41 -7.17
C ARG A 166 -12.65 -17.19 -7.04
N CYS A 167 -13.47 -17.15 -8.09
CA CYS A 167 -14.50 -18.15 -8.28
C CYS A 167 -13.80 -19.49 -8.54
N SER A 168 -13.91 -20.43 -7.63
CA SER A 168 -13.50 -21.83 -7.79
C SER A 168 -14.46 -22.56 -8.75
#